data_47e7cadf9589e4eadfe354bd7ca6f340
#
_entry.id   47e7cadf9589e4eadfe354bd7ca6f340
#
_cell.length_a   1.000
_cell.length_b   1.000
_cell.length_c   1.000
_cell.angle_alpha   90.00
_cell.angle_beta   90.00
_cell.angle_gamma   90.00
#
_symmetry.space_group_name_H-M   'P 1'
#
loop_
_entity.id
_entity.type
_entity.pdbx_description
1 polymer ?
#
loop_
_entity_poly.entity_id
_entity_poly.type
_entity_poly.pdbx_seq_one_letter_code
_entity_poly.pdbx_strand_id
1 'polypeptide(L)'
;MRLPQWMPGGAVAPARPPRPSERGGGRSAAGRSRGLHPIVWGALIAVIVLLQGSLVANVAPRGWASPDLVTVLVLALAHHRGPLTGGMLGAWAGLLLDLVPPVTGPFGGWVLVLGAAGAIHGQVVATRRPGPRLGLFLIGVTAAAVCVAHAATLWFVGVPVPFDLLARATLGSALWAWLLAPLALLLTRTRGTPPVDADLVLERPHHALTGSAG
;
A
#
# COMPACT_ATOMS: atom_id res chain seq x y z
N MET A 1 7.65 -64.66 -36.92
CA MET A 1 6.80 -64.59 -35.72
C MET A 1 7.69 -64.61 -34.50
N ARG A 2 7.91 -63.48 -33.79
CA ARG A 2 8.68 -63.38 -32.55
C ARG A 2 7.69 -63.05 -31.42
N LEU A 3 7.67 -63.93 -30.44
CA LEU A 3 6.83 -63.79 -29.25
C LEU A 3 7.41 -62.70 -28.31
N PRO A 4 6.59 -61.90 -27.65
CA PRO A 4 7.05 -60.92 -26.68
C PRO A 4 7.48 -61.60 -25.40
N GLN A 5 8.68 -61.27 -24.90
CA GLN A 5 9.20 -61.72 -23.58
C GLN A 5 8.44 -60.98 -22.48
N TRP A 6 7.74 -61.76 -21.69
CA TRP A 6 7.11 -61.33 -20.43
C TRP A 6 8.20 -61.11 -19.38
N MET A 7 8.43 -59.86 -18.94
CA MET A 7 9.26 -59.58 -17.76
C MET A 7 8.43 -59.73 -16.50
N PRO A 8 8.78 -60.60 -15.54
CA PRO A 8 8.12 -60.68 -14.26
C PRO A 8 8.40 -59.42 -13.42
N GLY A 9 7.38 -58.95 -12.76
CA GLY A 9 7.30 -57.70 -12.01
C GLY A 9 8.47 -57.45 -11.04
N GLY A 10 9.07 -56.30 -11.22
CA GLY A 10 9.92 -55.69 -10.19
C GLY A 10 9.08 -55.35 -8.97
N ALA A 11 9.35 -56.03 -7.86
CA ALA A 11 8.74 -55.69 -6.58
C ALA A 11 9.09 -54.24 -6.23
N VAL A 12 8.10 -53.37 -6.26
CA VAL A 12 8.22 -51.97 -5.75
C VAL A 12 8.45 -52.11 -4.24
N ALA A 13 9.65 -51.81 -3.81
CA ALA A 13 9.95 -51.76 -2.39
C ALA A 13 9.05 -50.70 -1.72
N PRO A 14 8.40 -51.04 -0.57
CA PRO A 14 7.53 -50.11 0.12
C PRO A 14 8.35 -48.87 0.53
N ALA A 15 7.82 -47.70 0.20
CA ALA A 15 8.45 -46.41 0.55
C ALA A 15 8.67 -46.38 2.07
N ARG A 16 9.92 -46.15 2.48
CA ARG A 16 10.26 -46.00 3.90
C ARG A 16 9.46 -44.82 4.47
N PRO A 17 8.79 -45.00 5.60
CA PRO A 17 8.16 -43.87 6.27
C PRO A 17 9.22 -42.82 6.67
N PRO A 18 8.93 -41.53 6.51
CA PRO A 18 9.87 -40.46 6.85
C PRO A 18 10.30 -40.58 8.32
N ARG A 19 11.58 -40.49 8.57
CA ARG A 19 12.18 -40.61 9.92
C ARG A 19 11.65 -39.50 10.83
N PRO A 20 11.24 -39.81 12.08
CA PRO A 20 10.68 -38.81 13.01
C PRO A 20 11.65 -37.66 13.38
N SER A 21 12.93 -37.80 13.11
CA SER A 21 13.96 -36.80 13.42
C SER A 21 13.95 -35.56 12.51
N GLU A 22 13.26 -35.58 11.36
CA GLU A 22 13.19 -34.43 10.46
C GLU A 22 12.09 -33.42 10.80
N ARG A 23 11.24 -33.75 11.80
CA ARG A 23 10.24 -32.82 12.36
C ARG A 23 10.80 -31.89 13.45
N GLY A 24 12.08 -32.02 13.75
CA GLY A 24 12.72 -31.26 14.82
C GLY A 24 13.42 -30.02 14.29
N GLY A 25 12.87 -28.86 14.55
CA GLY A 25 13.68 -27.68 14.70
C GLY A 25 13.64 -26.62 13.62
N GLY A 26 12.64 -26.56 12.77
CA GLY A 26 12.31 -25.36 12.01
C GLY A 26 11.61 -24.30 12.86
N ARG A 27 12.08 -24.03 14.09
CA ARG A 27 11.87 -22.73 14.70
C ARG A 27 12.70 -21.76 13.88
N SER A 28 12.16 -21.39 12.72
CA SER A 28 12.58 -20.17 12.04
C SER A 28 12.59 -19.12 13.13
N ALA A 29 13.79 -18.76 13.58
CA ALA A 29 14.02 -17.49 14.24
C ALA A 29 13.45 -16.49 13.24
N ALA A 30 12.17 -16.13 13.45
CA ALA A 30 11.51 -15.07 12.73
C ALA A 30 12.44 -13.88 12.93
N GLY A 31 13.34 -13.70 11.95
CA GLY A 31 14.27 -12.59 11.91
C GLY A 31 13.37 -11.38 12.03
N ARG A 32 13.33 -10.79 13.22
CA ARG A 32 12.68 -9.51 13.45
C ARG A 32 13.29 -8.57 12.44
N SER A 33 12.62 -8.47 11.30
CA SER A 33 12.97 -7.48 10.30
C SER A 33 12.98 -6.15 11.05
N ARG A 34 14.17 -5.53 11.14
CA ARG A 34 14.38 -4.20 11.71
C ARG A 34 13.75 -3.13 10.80
N GLY A 35 12.51 -3.35 10.37
CA GLY A 35 11.68 -2.32 9.79
C GLY A 35 11.32 -1.33 10.90
N LEU A 36 11.37 -0.04 10.63
CA LEU A 36 10.91 0.97 11.55
C LEU A 36 9.50 0.59 12.04
N HIS A 37 9.32 0.60 13.36
CA HIS A 37 8.05 0.25 13.99
C HIS A 37 6.93 1.15 13.44
N PRO A 38 5.70 0.66 13.24
CA PRO A 38 4.59 1.45 12.69
C PRO A 38 4.34 2.77 13.43
N ILE A 39 4.65 2.82 14.73
CA ILE A 39 4.59 4.04 15.56
C ILE A 39 5.55 5.12 15.03
N VAL A 40 6.75 4.75 14.58
CA VAL A 40 7.72 5.72 14.04
C VAL A 40 7.20 6.33 12.73
N TRP A 41 6.57 5.53 11.88
CA TRP A 41 5.94 6.04 10.66
C TRP A 41 4.73 6.93 10.96
N GLY A 42 3.92 6.55 11.95
CA GLY A 42 2.82 7.38 12.43
C GLY A 42 3.30 8.74 12.97
N ALA A 43 4.37 8.74 13.75
CA ALA A 43 4.99 9.96 14.26
C ALA A 43 5.60 10.82 13.13
N LEU A 44 6.26 10.19 12.16
CA LEU A 44 6.81 10.89 11.00
C LEU A 44 5.71 11.58 10.18
N ILE A 45 4.59 10.89 9.95
CA ILE A 45 3.42 11.48 9.27
C ILE A 45 2.91 12.69 10.06
N ALA A 46 2.78 12.58 11.39
CA ALA A 46 2.34 13.69 12.22
C ALA A 46 3.26 14.92 12.09
N VAL A 47 4.57 14.71 12.13
CA VAL A 47 5.55 15.80 11.93
C VAL A 47 5.40 16.42 10.54
N ILE A 48 5.23 15.63 9.49
CA ILE A 48 5.08 16.14 8.12
C ILE A 48 3.77 16.89 7.95
N VAL A 49 2.66 16.43 8.55
CA VAL A 49 1.39 17.17 8.55
C VAL A 49 1.55 18.55 9.19
N LEU A 50 2.20 18.63 10.36
CA LEU A 50 2.46 19.90 11.04
C LEU A 50 3.38 20.81 10.22
N LEU A 51 4.45 20.27 9.64
CA LEU A 51 5.36 21.01 8.77
C LEU A 51 4.64 21.52 7.52
N GLN A 52 3.83 20.68 6.88
CA GLN A 52 3.07 21.06 5.69
C GLN A 52 2.10 22.20 6.00
N GLY A 53 1.35 22.13 7.11
CA GLY A 53 0.46 23.20 7.54
C GLY A 53 1.19 24.52 7.77
N SER A 54 2.38 24.47 8.40
CA SER A 54 3.19 25.66 8.69
C SER A 54 3.88 26.24 7.44
N LEU A 55 4.46 25.37 6.59
CA LEU A 55 5.20 25.80 5.40
C LEU A 55 4.25 26.32 4.31
N VAL A 56 3.14 25.62 4.07
CA VAL A 56 2.17 26.00 3.03
C VAL A 56 1.53 27.34 3.36
N ALA A 57 1.20 27.58 4.62
CA ALA A 57 0.61 28.86 5.05
C ALA A 57 1.54 30.06 4.82
N ASN A 58 2.87 29.85 4.87
CA ASN A 58 3.85 30.93 4.86
C ASN A 58 4.63 31.09 3.54
N VAL A 59 4.77 30.03 2.73
CA VAL A 59 5.68 30.01 1.58
C VAL A 59 4.95 29.88 0.24
N ALA A 60 3.77 29.28 0.20
CA ALA A 60 3.07 29.10 -1.07
C ALA A 60 2.46 30.41 -1.56
N PRO A 61 2.83 30.93 -2.75
CA PRO A 61 2.17 32.07 -3.35
C PRO A 61 0.68 31.76 -3.51
N ARG A 62 -0.16 32.73 -3.18
CA ARG A 62 -1.63 32.57 -3.31
C ARG A 62 -1.97 32.18 -4.75
N GLY A 63 -2.58 30.99 -4.93
CA GLY A 63 -3.01 30.48 -6.24
C GLY A 63 -2.12 29.42 -6.86
N TRP A 64 -0.99 29.03 -6.24
CA TRP A 64 -0.18 27.89 -6.67
C TRP A 64 -0.58 26.63 -5.90
N ALA A 65 -0.56 25.50 -6.61
CA ALA A 65 -0.76 24.20 -5.96
C ALA A 65 0.42 23.93 -5.01
N SER A 66 0.12 23.82 -3.72
CA SER A 66 1.14 23.48 -2.72
C SER A 66 1.55 22.01 -2.83
N PRO A 67 2.82 21.66 -2.53
CA PRO A 67 3.26 20.28 -2.49
C PRO A 67 2.51 19.51 -1.40
N ASP A 68 1.82 18.45 -1.78
CA ASP A 68 1.14 17.56 -0.85
C ASP A 68 2.11 16.43 -0.40
N LEU A 69 2.96 16.77 0.57
CA LEU A 69 3.97 15.86 1.12
C LEU A 69 3.35 14.66 1.81
N VAL A 70 2.18 14.87 2.44
CA VAL A 70 1.48 13.83 3.20
C VAL A 70 0.98 12.74 2.26
N THR A 71 0.28 13.12 1.19
CA THR A 71 -0.20 12.18 0.18
C THR A 71 0.95 11.41 -0.46
N VAL A 72 2.03 12.09 -0.85
CA VAL A 72 3.20 11.43 -1.46
C VAL A 72 3.84 10.42 -0.50
N LEU A 73 3.98 10.76 0.78
CA LEU A 73 4.54 9.83 1.79
C LEU A 73 3.63 8.62 2.01
N VAL A 74 2.32 8.83 2.15
CA VAL A 74 1.34 7.74 2.32
C VAL A 74 1.40 6.79 1.13
N LEU A 75 1.42 7.31 -0.10
CA LEU A 75 1.48 6.50 -1.31
C LEU A 75 2.82 5.75 -1.43
N ALA A 76 3.94 6.38 -1.07
CA ALA A 76 5.24 5.72 -1.06
C ALA A 76 5.31 4.59 -0.02
N LEU A 77 4.71 4.78 1.15
CA LEU A 77 4.60 3.73 2.17
C LEU A 77 3.68 2.60 1.71
N ALA A 78 2.53 2.92 1.10
CA ALA A 78 1.61 1.95 0.52
C ALA A 78 2.29 1.13 -0.59
N HIS A 79 3.14 1.78 -1.40
CA HIS A 79 3.90 1.13 -2.47
C HIS A 79 4.82 0.02 -1.97
N HIS A 80 5.44 0.20 -0.81
CA HIS A 80 6.40 -0.77 -0.26
C HIS A 80 5.80 -1.74 0.76
N ARG A 81 4.69 -1.36 1.41
CA ARG A 81 4.13 -2.10 2.56
C ARG A 81 2.79 -2.77 2.30
N GLY A 82 2.19 -2.55 1.12
CA GLY A 82 0.95 -3.17 0.72
C GLY A 82 -0.32 -2.43 1.18
N PRO A 83 -1.49 -2.98 0.83
CA PRO A 83 -2.78 -2.28 0.92
C PRO A 83 -3.22 -2.01 2.36
N LEU A 84 -3.07 -2.97 3.28
CA LEU A 84 -3.51 -2.81 4.66
C LEU A 84 -2.73 -1.70 5.36
N THR A 85 -1.41 -1.75 5.28
CA THR A 85 -0.55 -0.72 5.89
C THR A 85 -0.76 0.64 5.23
N GLY A 86 -0.89 0.67 3.90
CA GLY A 86 -1.19 1.89 3.14
C GLY A 86 -2.52 2.52 3.56
N GLY A 87 -3.57 1.70 3.69
CA GLY A 87 -4.88 2.15 4.14
C GLY A 87 -4.87 2.68 5.58
N MET A 88 -4.23 1.97 6.52
CA MET A 88 -4.13 2.40 7.92
C MET A 88 -3.34 3.70 8.08
N LEU A 89 -2.18 3.80 7.44
CA LEU A 89 -1.36 5.02 7.49
C LEU A 89 -2.04 6.18 6.76
N GLY A 90 -2.76 5.91 5.67
CA GLY A 90 -3.58 6.90 4.97
C GLY A 90 -4.73 7.41 5.83
N ALA A 91 -5.45 6.53 6.50
CA ALA A 91 -6.52 6.92 7.42
C ALA A 91 -5.98 7.73 8.61
N TRP A 92 -4.83 7.34 9.18
CA TRP A 92 -4.15 8.10 10.22
C TRP A 92 -3.73 9.49 9.75
N ALA A 93 -3.09 9.57 8.57
CA ALA A 93 -2.70 10.84 7.97
C ALA A 93 -3.91 11.75 7.69
N GLY A 94 -5.00 11.16 7.17
CA GLY A 94 -6.26 11.87 6.94
C GLY A 94 -6.89 12.40 8.22
N LEU A 95 -6.86 11.61 9.31
CA LEU A 95 -7.34 12.06 10.62
C LEU A 95 -6.54 13.26 11.12
N LEU A 96 -5.24 13.26 10.97
CA LEU A 96 -4.40 14.39 11.36
C LEU A 96 -4.71 15.64 10.51
N LEU A 97 -4.96 15.48 9.21
CA LEU A 97 -5.35 16.59 8.34
C LEU A 97 -6.74 17.15 8.70
N ASP A 98 -7.68 16.30 9.08
CA ASP A 98 -9.01 16.71 9.53
C ASP A 98 -8.96 17.43 10.90
N LEU A 99 -7.89 17.26 11.68
CA LEU A 99 -7.70 17.94 12.99
C LEU A 99 -6.94 19.26 12.89
N VAL A 100 -6.19 19.49 11.79
CA VAL A 100 -5.37 20.72 11.62
C VAL A 100 -6.23 21.84 11.01
N PRO A 101 -6.43 22.96 11.71
CA PRO A 101 -7.12 24.14 11.17
C PRO A 101 -6.36 24.78 9.99
N PRO A 102 -7.06 25.37 9.01
CA PRO A 102 -8.51 25.55 8.89
C PRO A 102 -9.18 24.35 8.23
N VAL A 103 -10.11 23.72 8.94
CA VAL A 103 -10.92 22.61 8.41
C VAL A 103 -11.96 23.19 7.45
N THR A 104 -11.83 22.92 6.17
CA THR A 104 -12.75 23.45 5.12
C THR A 104 -13.79 22.44 4.65
N GLY A 105 -13.85 21.24 5.24
CA GLY A 105 -14.70 20.16 4.79
C GLY A 105 -15.33 19.34 5.92
N PRO A 106 -16.10 18.29 5.58
CA PRO A 106 -16.69 17.40 6.57
C PRO A 106 -15.59 16.64 7.30
N PHE A 107 -15.70 16.55 8.62
CA PHE A 107 -14.82 15.74 9.43
C PHE A 107 -14.83 14.26 8.95
N GLY A 108 -13.68 13.68 8.77
CA GLY A 108 -13.52 12.33 8.21
C GLY A 108 -13.35 12.28 6.69
N GLY A 109 -13.50 13.40 5.99
CA GLY A 109 -13.31 13.48 4.54
C GLY A 109 -11.90 13.05 4.12
N TRP A 110 -10.87 13.57 4.77
CA TRP A 110 -9.49 13.20 4.52
C TRP A 110 -9.18 11.77 4.98
N VAL A 111 -9.76 11.32 6.10
CA VAL A 111 -9.63 9.92 6.57
C VAL A 111 -10.08 8.95 5.49
N LEU A 112 -11.26 9.19 4.91
CA LEU A 112 -11.83 8.34 3.88
C LEU A 112 -10.98 8.35 2.61
N VAL A 113 -10.65 9.54 2.12
CA VAL A 113 -9.96 9.72 0.83
C VAL A 113 -8.54 9.15 0.89
N LEU A 114 -7.74 9.52 1.90
CA LEU A 114 -6.35 9.03 2.01
C LEU A 114 -6.29 7.56 2.41
N GLY A 115 -7.19 7.10 3.26
CA GLY A 115 -7.29 5.68 3.62
C GLY A 115 -7.61 4.81 2.41
N ALA A 116 -8.63 5.19 1.63
CA ALA A 116 -8.98 4.49 0.40
C ALA A 116 -7.86 4.57 -0.66
N ALA A 117 -7.26 5.75 -0.87
CA ALA A 117 -6.18 5.93 -1.82
C ALA A 117 -4.95 5.07 -1.46
N GLY A 118 -4.55 5.03 -0.18
CA GLY A 118 -3.45 4.20 0.30
C GLY A 118 -3.72 2.71 0.12
N ALA A 119 -4.94 2.25 0.44
CA ALA A 119 -5.34 0.85 0.26
C ALA A 119 -5.38 0.46 -1.21
N ILE A 120 -6.04 1.25 -2.07
CA ILE A 120 -6.17 0.98 -3.51
C ILE A 120 -4.80 1.01 -4.18
N HIS A 121 -3.97 2.03 -3.91
CA HIS A 121 -2.62 2.13 -4.46
C HIS A 121 -1.77 0.93 -4.06
N GLY A 122 -1.75 0.58 -2.77
CA GLY A 122 -1.04 -0.60 -2.27
C GLY A 122 -1.51 -1.90 -2.92
N GLN A 123 -2.82 -2.05 -3.13
CA GLN A 123 -3.40 -3.22 -3.81
C GLN A 123 -2.98 -3.29 -5.29
N VAL A 124 -3.03 -2.17 -6.01
CA VAL A 124 -2.60 -2.12 -7.42
C VAL A 124 -1.12 -2.48 -7.55
N VAL A 125 -0.28 -1.98 -6.65
CA VAL A 125 1.16 -2.29 -6.65
C VAL A 125 1.41 -3.75 -6.30
N ALA A 126 0.73 -4.31 -5.31
CA ALA A 126 0.87 -5.70 -4.90
C ALA A 126 0.47 -6.68 -6.01
N THR A 127 -0.61 -6.36 -6.75
CA THR A 127 -1.11 -7.23 -7.83
C THR A 127 -0.34 -7.08 -9.13
N ARG A 128 0.03 -5.85 -9.51
CA ARG A 128 0.63 -5.58 -10.82
C ARG A 128 2.16 -5.53 -10.80
N ARG A 129 2.78 -5.42 -9.63
CA ARG A 129 4.24 -5.32 -9.45
C ARG A 129 4.91 -4.39 -10.47
N PRO A 130 4.49 -3.13 -10.54
CA PRO A 130 4.93 -2.21 -11.58
C PRO A 130 6.43 -1.97 -11.50
N GLY A 131 7.07 -1.84 -12.66
CA GLY A 131 8.46 -1.35 -12.72
C GLY A 131 8.58 0.08 -12.18
N PRO A 132 9.80 0.57 -11.91
CA PRO A 132 10.02 1.84 -11.22
C PRO A 132 9.37 3.04 -11.92
N ARG A 133 9.41 3.11 -13.24
CA ARG A 133 8.77 4.19 -14.01
C ARG A 133 7.24 4.18 -13.89
N LEU A 134 6.64 3.00 -13.99
CA LEU A 134 5.19 2.85 -13.84
C LEU A 134 4.76 3.09 -12.39
N GLY A 135 5.59 2.71 -11.41
CA GLY A 135 5.36 3.02 -9.99
C GLY A 135 5.31 4.53 -9.73
N LEU A 136 6.24 5.30 -10.28
CA LEU A 136 6.24 6.76 -10.20
C LEU A 136 4.99 7.36 -10.87
N PHE A 137 4.64 6.88 -12.05
CA PHE A 137 3.43 7.31 -12.76
C PHE A 137 2.17 7.06 -11.93
N LEU A 138 2.04 5.88 -11.33
CA LEU A 138 0.91 5.52 -10.48
C LEU A 138 0.78 6.42 -9.25
N ILE A 139 1.90 6.83 -8.63
CA ILE A 139 1.88 7.78 -7.49
C ILE A 139 1.28 9.11 -7.93
N GLY A 140 1.73 9.68 -9.05
CA GLY A 140 1.20 10.93 -9.57
C GLY A 140 -0.28 10.87 -9.92
N VAL A 141 -0.71 9.80 -10.62
CA VAL A 141 -2.13 9.57 -10.94
C VAL A 141 -2.98 9.41 -9.67
N THR A 142 -2.48 8.67 -8.68
CA THR A 142 -3.21 8.49 -7.42
C THR A 142 -3.29 9.80 -6.63
N ALA A 143 -2.24 10.62 -6.62
CA ALA A 143 -2.25 11.94 -6.00
C ALA A 143 -3.27 12.87 -6.66
N ALA A 144 -3.36 12.87 -7.99
CA ALA A 144 -4.41 13.58 -8.73
C ALA A 144 -5.81 13.09 -8.34
N ALA A 145 -6.00 11.77 -8.26
CA ALA A 145 -7.28 11.16 -7.87
C ALA A 145 -7.67 11.54 -6.43
N VAL A 146 -6.72 11.67 -5.50
CA VAL A 146 -6.96 12.16 -4.14
C VAL A 146 -7.55 13.56 -4.14
N CYS A 147 -7.00 14.49 -4.96
CA CYS A 147 -7.55 15.84 -5.10
C CYS A 147 -9.01 15.83 -5.60
N VAL A 148 -9.27 15.03 -6.65
CA VAL A 148 -10.64 14.92 -7.21
C VAL A 148 -11.59 14.28 -6.21
N ALA A 149 -11.18 13.22 -5.53
CA ALA A 149 -11.98 12.55 -4.51
C ALA A 149 -12.30 13.48 -3.34
N HIS A 150 -11.32 14.26 -2.88
CA HIS A 150 -11.56 15.24 -1.81
C HIS A 150 -12.51 16.35 -2.27
N ALA A 151 -12.38 16.88 -3.49
CA ALA A 151 -13.32 17.84 -4.05
C ALA A 151 -14.74 17.24 -4.13
N ALA A 152 -14.87 15.95 -4.45
CA ALA A 152 -16.15 15.27 -4.43
C ALA A 152 -16.76 15.23 -3.02
N THR A 153 -15.98 15.04 -1.95
CA THR A 153 -16.48 15.10 -0.58
C THR A 153 -17.00 16.51 -0.22
N LEU A 154 -16.34 17.57 -0.70
CA LEU A 154 -16.78 18.95 -0.54
C LEU A 154 -18.11 19.22 -1.26
N TRP A 155 -18.25 18.75 -2.49
CA TRP A 155 -19.52 18.86 -3.24
C TRP A 155 -20.68 18.13 -2.55
N PHE A 156 -20.40 16.98 -1.95
CA PHE A 156 -21.43 16.23 -1.20
C PHE A 156 -22.01 17.02 -0.02
N VAL A 157 -21.22 17.89 0.59
CA VAL A 157 -21.69 18.76 1.70
C VAL A 157 -22.09 20.14 1.23
N GLY A 158 -22.23 20.34 -0.09
CA GLY A 158 -22.75 21.59 -0.67
C GLY A 158 -21.72 22.71 -0.78
N VAL A 159 -20.42 22.41 -0.62
CA VAL A 159 -19.33 23.37 -0.82
C VAL A 159 -18.89 23.37 -2.29
N PRO A 160 -19.20 24.42 -3.06
CA PRO A 160 -18.84 24.46 -4.48
C PRO A 160 -17.33 24.64 -4.64
N VAL A 161 -16.70 23.77 -5.42
CA VAL A 161 -15.29 23.89 -5.82
C VAL A 161 -15.23 24.34 -7.29
N PRO A 162 -14.69 25.52 -7.61
CA PRO A 162 -14.55 26.00 -8.98
C PRO A 162 -13.67 25.05 -9.81
N PHE A 163 -14.06 24.80 -11.05
CA PHE A 163 -13.37 23.86 -11.94
C PHE A 163 -11.92 24.24 -12.24
N ASP A 164 -11.65 25.53 -12.40
CA ASP A 164 -10.29 26.03 -12.65
C ASP A 164 -9.38 25.80 -11.44
N LEU A 165 -9.90 25.98 -10.23
CA LEU A 165 -9.18 25.70 -8.99
C LEU A 165 -8.90 24.18 -8.85
N LEU A 166 -9.90 23.36 -9.11
CA LEU A 166 -9.77 21.91 -9.07
C LEU A 166 -8.72 21.43 -10.10
N ALA A 167 -8.79 21.92 -11.32
CA ALA A 167 -7.82 21.56 -12.37
C ALA A 167 -6.38 21.94 -11.98
N ARG A 168 -6.16 23.16 -11.48
CA ARG A 168 -4.85 23.61 -11.00
C ARG A 168 -4.34 22.79 -9.83
N ALA A 169 -5.20 22.51 -8.84
CA ALA A 169 -4.86 21.70 -7.69
C ALA A 169 -4.48 20.27 -8.10
N THR A 170 -5.27 19.64 -8.98
CA THR A 170 -5.06 18.27 -9.45
C THR A 170 -3.75 18.15 -10.26
N LEU A 171 -3.53 19.04 -11.22
CA LEU A 171 -2.29 19.06 -12.03
C LEU A 171 -1.07 19.36 -11.16
N GLY A 172 -1.18 20.32 -10.26
CA GLY A 172 -0.10 20.67 -9.33
C GLY A 172 0.22 19.53 -8.37
N SER A 173 -0.78 18.87 -7.80
CA SER A 173 -0.57 17.70 -6.94
C SER A 173 0.11 16.55 -7.69
N ALA A 174 -0.31 16.25 -8.91
CA ALA A 174 0.34 15.22 -9.74
C ALA A 174 1.79 15.57 -10.04
N LEU A 175 2.07 16.82 -10.41
CA LEU A 175 3.42 17.30 -10.74
C LEU A 175 4.34 17.23 -9.51
N TRP A 176 3.89 17.75 -8.37
CA TRP A 176 4.65 17.66 -7.12
C TRP A 176 4.84 16.22 -6.67
N ALA A 177 3.83 15.37 -6.84
CA ALA A 177 3.95 13.95 -6.51
C ALA A 177 5.01 13.27 -7.38
N TRP A 178 5.09 13.55 -8.67
CA TRP A 178 6.13 13.01 -9.55
C TRP A 178 7.52 13.48 -9.17
N LEU A 179 7.65 14.76 -8.80
CA LEU A 179 8.94 15.33 -8.40
C LEU A 179 9.43 14.74 -7.08
N LEU A 180 8.54 14.56 -6.11
CA LEU A 180 8.88 14.11 -4.76
C LEU A 180 8.85 12.58 -4.59
N ALA A 181 8.12 11.85 -5.44
CA ALA A 181 7.99 10.40 -5.36
C ALA A 181 9.32 9.64 -5.37
N PRO A 182 10.33 9.96 -6.19
CA PRO A 182 11.62 9.27 -6.15
C PRO A 182 12.28 9.35 -4.77
N LEU A 183 12.27 10.55 -4.18
CA LEU A 183 12.83 10.78 -2.84
C LEU A 183 12.03 10.03 -1.78
N ALA A 184 10.70 10.11 -1.83
CA ALA A 184 9.82 9.41 -0.89
C ALA A 184 10.00 7.89 -0.98
N LEU A 185 10.09 7.33 -2.18
CA LEU A 185 10.35 5.90 -2.40
C LEU A 185 11.72 5.47 -1.87
N LEU A 186 12.76 6.29 -2.04
CA LEU A 186 14.08 6.00 -1.49
C LEU A 186 14.06 6.01 0.05
N LEU A 187 13.41 6.99 0.66
CA LEU A 187 13.30 7.11 2.12
C LEU A 187 12.48 5.98 2.74
N THR A 188 11.42 5.54 2.06
CA THR A 188 10.52 4.47 2.55
C THR A 188 11.01 3.07 2.21
N ARG A 189 12.06 2.94 1.39
CA ARG A 189 12.65 1.67 0.98
C ARG A 189 13.38 1.01 2.14
N THR A 190 12.62 0.27 2.96
CA THR A 190 13.20 -0.59 3.99
C THR A 190 13.72 -1.86 3.33
N ARG A 191 15.04 -2.11 3.45
CA ARG A 191 15.66 -3.32 2.92
C ARG A 191 15.00 -4.55 3.55
N GLY A 192 14.30 -5.34 2.77
CA GLY A 192 14.06 -6.76 3.04
C GLY A 192 12.84 -7.16 3.87
N THR A 193 11.71 -6.43 3.86
CA THR A 193 10.44 -7.00 4.31
C THR A 193 9.63 -7.49 3.12
N PRO A 194 9.41 -8.82 2.97
CA PRO A 194 8.38 -9.31 2.06
C PRO A 194 7.03 -8.75 2.50
N PRO A 195 6.11 -8.46 1.57
CA PRO A 195 4.78 -8.00 1.91
C PRO A 195 4.12 -9.05 2.81
N VAL A 196 3.74 -8.63 4.00
CA VAL A 196 3.11 -9.47 5.05
C VAL A 196 1.79 -10.09 4.56
N ASP A 197 1.18 -9.48 3.56
CA ASP A 197 -0.15 -9.86 3.09
C ASP A 197 -0.15 -10.97 2.02
N ALA A 198 1.02 -11.40 1.51
CA ALA A 198 1.09 -12.42 0.48
C ALA A 198 0.71 -13.82 1.02
N ASP A 199 0.95 -14.08 2.30
CA ASP A 199 0.71 -15.40 2.89
C ASP A 199 -0.74 -15.58 3.32
N LEU A 200 -1.48 -14.50 3.63
CA LEU A 200 -2.89 -14.58 4.04
C LEU A 200 -3.85 -14.89 2.88
N VAL A 201 -3.44 -14.66 1.65
CA VAL A 201 -4.28 -14.94 0.47
C VAL A 201 -4.11 -16.38 -0.03
N LEU A 202 -3.01 -17.05 0.30
CA LEU A 202 -2.69 -18.39 -0.21
C LEU A 202 -3.13 -19.52 0.71
N GLU A 203 -3.44 -19.27 1.97
CA GLU A 203 -4.05 -20.27 2.86
C GLU A 203 -5.58 -20.36 2.68
N ARG A 204 -6.06 -20.53 1.46
CA ARG A 204 -7.35 -21.18 1.26
C ARG A 204 -7.12 -22.68 1.41
N PRO A 205 -7.66 -23.32 2.44
CA PRO A 205 -7.54 -24.75 2.61
C PRO A 205 -8.28 -25.46 1.47
N HIS A 206 -7.51 -26.01 0.51
CA HIS A 206 -8.05 -26.95 -0.49
C HIS A 206 -8.48 -28.31 0.11
N HIS A 207 -8.70 -28.36 1.42
CA HIS A 207 -9.00 -29.62 2.12
C HIS A 207 -10.49 -29.93 2.35
N ALA A 208 -11.42 -29.24 1.65
CA ALA A 208 -12.84 -29.45 1.92
C ALA A 208 -13.62 -30.31 0.88
N LEU A 209 -12.97 -30.88 -0.15
CA LEU A 209 -13.73 -31.59 -1.19
C LEU A 209 -13.31 -33.05 -1.46
N THR A 210 -12.55 -33.70 -0.58
CA THR A 210 -12.25 -35.12 -0.75
C THR A 210 -12.69 -35.92 0.49
N GLY A 211 -13.98 -36.07 0.70
CA GLY A 211 -14.48 -36.88 1.80
C GLY A 211 -15.97 -37.00 1.79
N SER A 212 -16.54 -37.69 0.81
CA SER A 212 -17.80 -38.41 0.97
C SER A 212 -18.17 -39.12 -0.34
N ALA A 213 -17.58 -40.24 -0.58
CA ALA A 213 -18.15 -41.29 -1.43
C ALA A 213 -17.74 -42.63 -0.79
N GLY A 214 -18.58 -43.14 0.06
CA GLY A 214 -18.58 -44.45 0.62
C GLY A 214 -20.02 -44.89 0.80
#